data_48319799410e0f89bef3bf5a1dba0b13
#
_entry.id   48319799410e0f89bef3bf5a1dba0b13
#
_cell.length_a   1.000
_cell.length_b   1.000
_cell.length_c   1.000
_cell.angle_alpha   90.00
_cell.angle_beta   90.00
_cell.angle_gamma   90.00
#
_symmetry.space_group_name_H-M   'P 1'
#
loop_
_entity.id
_entity.type
_entity.pdbx_description
1 polymer ?
#
loop_
_entity_poly.entity_id
_entity_poly.type
_entity_poly.pdbx_seq_one_letter_code
_entity_poly.pdbx_strand_id
1 'polypeptide(L)'
;MMITDTIKAALWEELRFVKRQQWTITAAVVALIGGAYTLAKRQSLAPWEKAVAAILIGVVVVGGIYWLLDLQAYLHRTRLVVDPYDKDAKERGLKIVYGMIGAMIISEMVVCYLLLRDGAYEWLLNPLLLFAILL
;
A
#
# COMPACT_ATOMS: atom_id res chain seq x y z
N MET A 1 -24.51 26.29 12.18
CA MET A 1 -23.29 26.81 12.83
C MET A 1 -22.35 27.32 11.73
N MET A 2 -22.15 28.64 11.62
CA MET A 2 -21.20 29.19 10.63
C MET A 2 -19.78 28.86 11.07
N ILE A 3 -19.08 28.04 10.29
CA ILE A 3 -17.66 27.81 10.51
C ILE A 3 -16.92 29.07 10.11
N THR A 4 -16.14 29.64 11.03
CA THR A 4 -15.34 30.85 10.77
C THR A 4 -14.30 30.57 9.67
N ASP A 5 -13.96 31.56 8.85
CA ASP A 5 -13.02 31.41 7.74
C ASP A 5 -11.65 30.91 8.19
N THR A 6 -11.25 31.24 9.41
CA THR A 6 -10.02 30.73 10.03
C THR A 6 -10.04 29.21 10.22
N ILE A 7 -11.17 28.65 10.66
CA ILE A 7 -11.34 27.20 10.84
C ILE A 7 -11.35 26.50 9.48
N LYS A 8 -11.98 27.08 8.46
CA LYS A 8 -11.97 26.55 7.09
C LYS A 8 -10.54 26.50 6.54
N ALA A 9 -9.76 27.56 6.73
CA ALA A 9 -8.38 27.62 6.27
C ALA A 9 -7.51 26.51 6.93
N ALA A 10 -7.66 26.33 8.23
CA ALA A 10 -6.94 25.25 8.96
C ALA A 10 -7.33 23.86 8.46
N LEU A 11 -8.62 23.60 8.22
CA LEU A 11 -9.09 22.33 7.68
C LEU A 11 -8.59 22.08 6.25
N TRP A 12 -8.47 23.11 5.42
CA TRP A 12 -7.88 22.97 4.08
C TRP A 12 -6.39 22.62 4.12
N GLU A 13 -5.63 23.16 5.07
CA GLU A 13 -4.23 22.77 5.28
C GLU A 13 -4.11 21.32 5.73
N GLU A 14 -4.95 20.89 6.65
CA GLU A 14 -5.01 19.51 7.10
C GLU A 14 -5.33 18.55 5.96
N LEU A 15 -6.30 18.87 5.11
CA LEU A 15 -6.62 18.06 3.91
C LEU A 15 -5.42 17.94 2.95
N ARG A 16 -4.65 19.01 2.75
CA ARG A 16 -3.43 18.97 1.93
C ARG A 16 -2.35 18.09 2.58
N PHE A 17 -2.19 18.19 3.90
CA PHE A 17 -1.24 17.37 4.64
C PHE A 17 -1.56 15.88 4.52
N VAL A 18 -2.81 15.49 4.75
CA VAL A 18 -3.24 14.08 4.63
C VAL A 18 -3.07 13.55 3.20
N LYS A 19 -3.37 14.36 2.17
CA LYS A 19 -3.08 13.99 0.78
C LYS A 19 -1.59 13.74 0.55
N ARG A 20 -0.73 14.59 1.09
CA ARG A 20 0.73 14.38 1.00
C ARG A 20 1.15 13.09 1.67
N GLN A 21 0.56 12.77 2.84
CA GLN A 21 0.82 11.49 3.52
C GLN A 21 0.43 10.28 2.67
N GLN A 22 -0.70 10.30 1.95
CA GLN A 22 -1.08 9.20 1.05
C GLN A 22 -0.01 8.94 -0.01
N TRP A 23 0.52 9.98 -0.65
CA TRP A 23 1.62 9.85 -1.62
C TRP A 23 2.90 9.33 -0.98
N THR A 24 3.23 9.81 0.21
CA THR A 24 4.42 9.36 0.96
C THR A 24 4.34 7.87 1.30
N ILE A 25 3.18 7.38 1.77
CA ILE A 25 2.97 5.97 2.08
C ILE A 25 3.11 5.13 0.81
N THR A 26 2.47 5.53 -0.29
CA THR A 26 2.56 4.82 -1.56
C THR A 26 4.01 4.72 -2.04
N ALA A 27 4.74 5.84 -2.03
CA ALA A 27 6.14 5.87 -2.42
C ALA A 27 7.03 5.01 -1.51
N ALA A 28 6.79 5.05 -0.18
CA ALA A 28 7.54 4.25 0.78
C ALA A 28 7.32 2.75 0.57
N VAL A 29 6.06 2.32 0.37
CA VAL A 29 5.75 0.90 0.10
C VAL A 29 6.41 0.43 -1.18
N VAL A 30 6.31 1.19 -2.28
CA VAL A 30 6.95 0.85 -3.57
C VAL A 30 8.48 0.81 -3.43
N ALA A 31 9.08 1.75 -2.69
CA ALA A 31 10.52 1.77 -2.42
C ALA A 31 10.97 0.57 -1.58
N LEU A 32 10.20 0.17 -0.57
CA LEU A 32 10.48 -1.03 0.23
C LEU A 32 10.42 -2.31 -0.61
N ILE A 33 9.42 -2.43 -1.49
CA ILE A 33 9.30 -3.56 -2.43
C ILE A 33 10.54 -3.64 -3.33
N GLY A 34 10.93 -2.52 -3.94
CA GLY A 34 12.11 -2.45 -4.81
C GLY A 34 13.42 -2.72 -4.06
N GLY A 35 13.55 -2.20 -2.84
CA GLY A 35 14.68 -2.44 -1.95
C GLY A 35 14.82 -3.91 -1.55
N ALA A 36 13.72 -4.54 -1.14
CA ALA A 36 13.68 -5.95 -0.79
C ALA A 36 14.08 -6.85 -1.99
N TYR A 37 13.58 -6.54 -3.19
CA TYR A 37 13.99 -7.25 -4.41
C TYR A 37 15.48 -7.12 -4.68
N THR A 38 16.03 -5.91 -4.56
CA THR A 38 17.46 -5.65 -4.81
C THR A 38 18.34 -6.42 -3.82
N LEU A 39 17.96 -6.46 -2.54
CA LEU A 39 18.66 -7.22 -1.51
C LEU A 39 18.59 -8.72 -1.78
N ALA A 40 17.41 -9.23 -2.09
CA ALA A 40 17.20 -10.64 -2.40
C ALA A 40 18.04 -11.10 -3.60
N LYS A 41 18.20 -10.25 -4.61
CA LYS A 41 19.02 -10.53 -5.79
C LYS A 41 20.51 -10.50 -5.48
N ARG A 42 20.98 -9.58 -4.62
CA ARG A 42 22.41 -9.46 -4.27
C ARG A 42 22.89 -10.58 -3.36
N GLN A 43 22.08 -11.05 -2.44
CA GLN A 43 22.47 -12.03 -1.41
C GLN A 43 22.35 -13.49 -1.84
N SER A 44 21.96 -13.77 -3.08
CA SER A 44 21.78 -15.16 -3.56
C SER A 44 20.93 -16.00 -2.60
N LEU A 45 19.81 -15.47 -2.16
CA LEU A 45 18.94 -16.08 -1.16
C LEU A 45 18.52 -17.51 -1.55
N ALA A 46 18.44 -18.38 -0.57
CA ALA A 46 17.87 -19.71 -0.73
C ALA A 46 16.38 -19.62 -1.15
N PRO A 47 15.83 -20.65 -1.83
CA PRO A 47 14.44 -20.61 -2.30
C PRO A 47 13.41 -20.31 -1.21
N TRP A 48 13.60 -20.87 -0.01
CA TRP A 48 12.70 -20.62 1.13
C TRP A 48 12.80 -19.17 1.66
N GLU A 49 13.99 -18.56 1.65
CA GLU A 49 14.20 -17.17 2.05
C GLU A 49 13.52 -16.20 1.08
N LYS A 50 13.52 -16.51 -0.22
CA LYS A 50 12.77 -15.78 -1.23
C LYS A 50 11.26 -15.84 -0.98
N ALA A 51 10.75 -17.01 -0.60
CA ALA A 51 9.34 -17.19 -0.26
C ALA A 51 8.96 -16.36 0.99
N VAL A 52 9.79 -16.39 2.03
CA VAL A 52 9.60 -15.55 3.22
C VAL A 52 9.63 -14.06 2.87
N ALA A 53 10.58 -13.63 2.04
CA ALA A 53 10.66 -12.25 1.58
C ALA A 53 9.39 -11.83 0.82
N ALA A 54 8.86 -12.67 -0.06
CA ALA A 54 7.61 -12.42 -0.78
C ALA A 54 6.42 -12.26 0.18
N ILE A 55 6.31 -13.12 1.20
CA ILE A 55 5.26 -13.03 2.22
C ILE A 55 5.37 -11.72 3.01
N LEU A 56 6.58 -11.32 3.42
CA LEU A 56 6.81 -10.07 4.16
C LEU A 56 6.46 -8.85 3.31
N ILE A 57 6.78 -8.85 2.02
CA ILE A 57 6.37 -7.81 1.08
C ILE A 57 4.84 -7.72 1.03
N GLY A 58 4.14 -8.86 0.93
CA GLY A 58 2.69 -8.93 0.94
C GLY A 58 2.08 -8.30 2.20
N VAL A 59 2.64 -8.58 3.37
CA VAL A 59 2.19 -7.97 4.65
C VAL A 59 2.35 -6.45 4.62
N VAL A 60 3.48 -5.95 4.10
CA VAL A 60 3.72 -4.50 3.98
C VAL A 60 2.72 -3.85 3.03
N VAL A 61 2.42 -4.48 1.89
CA VAL A 61 1.43 -3.98 0.92
C VAL A 61 0.04 -3.94 1.53
N VAL A 62 -0.40 -5.01 2.19
CA VAL A 62 -1.71 -5.06 2.87
C VAL A 62 -1.81 -3.97 3.94
N GLY A 63 -0.77 -3.78 4.75
CA GLY A 63 -0.71 -2.70 5.74
C GLY A 63 -0.79 -1.32 5.10
N GLY A 64 -0.08 -1.10 4.01
CA GLY A 64 -0.11 0.15 3.23
C GLY A 64 -1.50 0.44 2.65
N ILE A 65 -2.16 -0.57 2.09
CA ILE A 65 -3.53 -0.46 1.55
C ILE A 65 -4.51 -0.10 2.68
N TYR A 66 -4.44 -0.81 3.81
CA TYR A 66 -5.30 -0.54 4.96
C TYR A 66 -5.16 0.92 5.41
N TRP A 67 -3.92 1.40 5.55
CA TRP A 67 -3.64 2.77 5.97
C TRP A 67 -4.13 3.82 4.94
N LEU A 68 -3.97 3.54 3.64
CA LEU A 68 -4.51 4.43 2.59
C LEU A 68 -6.04 4.54 2.65
N LEU A 69 -6.73 3.43 2.90
CA LEU A 69 -8.20 3.42 3.01
C LEU A 69 -8.66 4.17 4.25
N ASP A 70 -7.97 4.03 5.38
CA ASP A 70 -8.27 4.77 6.60
C ASP A 70 -8.08 6.29 6.42
N LEU A 71 -6.95 6.69 5.84
CA LEU A 71 -6.71 8.10 5.48
C LEU A 71 -7.76 8.63 4.51
N GLN A 72 -8.23 7.84 3.57
CA GLN A 72 -9.29 8.24 2.64
C GLN A 72 -10.63 8.42 3.34
N ALA A 73 -10.96 7.55 4.28
CA ALA A 73 -12.16 7.69 5.10
C ALA A 73 -12.12 8.98 5.94
N TYR A 74 -10.96 9.27 6.54
CA TYR A 74 -10.71 10.51 7.27
C TYR A 74 -10.87 11.74 6.37
N LEU A 75 -10.21 11.75 5.20
CA LEU A 75 -10.35 12.83 4.22
C LEU A 75 -11.80 13.08 3.81
N HIS A 76 -12.57 12.02 3.63
CA HIS A 76 -13.98 12.15 3.24
C HIS A 76 -14.81 12.81 4.35
N ARG A 77 -14.62 12.39 5.60
CA ARG A 77 -15.32 12.97 6.76
C ARG A 77 -14.98 14.47 6.91
N THR A 78 -13.70 14.82 6.84
CA THR A 78 -13.24 16.20 6.97
C THR A 78 -13.76 17.10 5.84
N ARG A 79 -13.80 16.59 4.59
CA ARG A 79 -14.36 17.33 3.45
C ARG A 79 -15.84 17.63 3.60
N LEU A 80 -16.64 16.71 4.09
CA LEU A 80 -18.06 16.94 4.32
C LEU A 80 -18.32 18.09 5.30
N VAL A 81 -17.37 18.35 6.22
CA VAL A 81 -17.44 19.46 7.15
C VAL A 81 -17.10 20.79 6.47
N VAL A 82 -16.11 20.78 5.56
CA VAL A 82 -15.60 22.00 4.89
C VAL A 82 -16.50 22.44 3.73
N ASP A 83 -16.91 21.48 2.90
CA ASP A 83 -17.76 21.71 1.73
C ASP A 83 -18.76 20.56 1.54
N PRO A 84 -19.94 20.67 2.17
CA PRO A 84 -20.98 19.66 2.10
C PRO A 84 -21.62 19.54 0.70
N TYR A 85 -21.39 20.50 -0.20
CA TYR A 85 -21.99 20.53 -1.54
C TYR A 85 -21.11 19.90 -2.63
N ASP A 86 -19.82 19.62 -2.39
CA ASP A 86 -18.93 18.98 -3.36
C ASP A 86 -19.17 17.46 -3.40
N LYS A 87 -20.25 17.05 -4.09
CA LYS A 87 -20.61 15.63 -4.25
C LYS A 87 -19.57 14.82 -5.04
N ASP A 88 -18.84 15.46 -5.94
CA ASP A 88 -17.87 14.80 -6.83
C ASP A 88 -16.51 14.59 -6.16
N ALA A 89 -16.24 15.27 -5.05
CA ALA A 89 -14.96 15.14 -4.33
C ALA A 89 -14.71 13.73 -3.82
N LYS A 90 -15.77 12.99 -3.43
CA LYS A 90 -15.69 11.60 -2.98
C LYS A 90 -15.21 10.70 -4.11
N GLU A 91 -15.84 10.80 -5.27
CA GLU A 91 -15.53 9.94 -6.42
C GLU A 91 -14.11 10.18 -6.96
N ARG A 92 -13.72 11.47 -7.09
CA ARG A 92 -12.35 11.82 -7.50
C ARG A 92 -11.29 11.31 -6.51
N GLY A 93 -11.55 11.43 -5.21
CA GLY A 93 -10.64 10.92 -4.17
C GLY A 93 -10.48 9.41 -4.21
N LEU A 94 -11.57 8.67 -4.38
CA LEU A 94 -11.54 7.20 -4.49
C LEU A 94 -10.78 6.74 -5.73
N LYS A 95 -10.97 7.37 -6.90
CA LYS A 95 -10.23 7.02 -8.12
C LYS A 95 -8.72 7.13 -7.94
N ILE A 96 -8.25 8.19 -7.26
CA ILE A 96 -6.82 8.37 -6.97
C ILE A 96 -6.31 7.27 -6.04
N VAL A 97 -7.02 6.97 -4.95
CA VAL A 97 -6.61 5.94 -4.00
C VAL A 97 -6.60 4.55 -4.64
N TYR A 98 -7.59 4.22 -5.47
CA TYR A 98 -7.59 2.96 -6.22
C TYR A 98 -6.41 2.88 -7.20
N GLY A 99 -6.01 4.00 -7.82
CA GLY A 99 -4.80 4.06 -8.63
C GLY A 99 -3.53 3.77 -7.82
N MET A 100 -3.42 4.33 -6.60
CA MET A 100 -2.31 4.06 -5.68
C MET A 100 -2.26 2.59 -5.24
N ILE A 101 -3.41 2.02 -4.86
CA ILE A 101 -3.54 0.61 -4.49
C ILE A 101 -3.16 -0.28 -5.67
N GLY A 102 -3.64 0.03 -6.87
CA GLY A 102 -3.28 -0.68 -8.09
C GLY A 102 -1.77 -0.68 -8.35
N ALA A 103 -1.11 0.46 -8.17
CA ALA A 103 0.35 0.57 -8.32
C ALA A 103 1.10 -0.30 -7.29
N MET A 104 0.66 -0.34 -6.03
CA MET A 104 1.25 -1.20 -5.00
C MET A 104 1.10 -2.68 -5.36
N ILE A 105 -0.11 -3.12 -5.73
CA ILE A 105 -0.40 -4.52 -6.08
C ILE A 105 0.40 -4.95 -7.31
N ILE A 106 0.44 -4.12 -8.36
CA ILE A 106 1.22 -4.43 -9.56
C ILE A 106 2.71 -4.54 -9.22
N SER A 107 3.24 -3.63 -8.42
CA SER A 107 4.65 -3.68 -7.99
C SER A 107 4.96 -4.96 -7.20
N GLU A 108 4.07 -5.36 -6.30
CA GLU A 108 4.18 -6.60 -5.54
C GLU A 108 4.15 -7.83 -6.46
N MET A 109 3.16 -7.91 -7.35
CA MET A 109 3.03 -9.03 -8.28
C MET A 109 4.27 -9.21 -9.16
N VAL A 110 4.82 -8.10 -9.69
CA VAL A 110 6.04 -8.13 -10.50
C VAL A 110 7.22 -8.63 -9.68
N VAL A 111 7.41 -8.12 -8.47
CA VAL A 111 8.54 -8.52 -7.61
C VAL A 111 8.39 -9.96 -7.13
N CYS A 112 7.21 -10.38 -6.71
CA CYS A 112 6.95 -11.77 -6.34
C CYS A 112 7.21 -12.71 -7.52
N TYR A 113 6.73 -12.38 -8.72
CA TYR A 113 7.01 -13.15 -9.92
C TYR A 113 8.53 -13.28 -10.17
N LEU A 114 9.27 -12.17 -10.09
CA LEU A 114 10.72 -12.18 -10.32
C LEU A 114 11.48 -12.97 -9.25
N LEU A 115 11.06 -12.89 -7.99
CA LEU A 115 11.66 -13.66 -6.90
C LEU A 115 11.39 -15.16 -7.01
N LEU A 116 10.18 -15.52 -7.44
CA LEU A 116 9.73 -16.91 -7.51
C LEU A 116 10.15 -17.60 -8.81
N ARG A 117 10.40 -16.84 -9.88
CA ARG A 117 10.78 -17.38 -11.20
C ARG A 117 12.03 -18.26 -11.16
N ASP A 118 12.97 -17.96 -10.26
CA ASP A 118 14.27 -18.62 -10.19
C ASP A 118 14.28 -19.86 -9.27
N GLY A 119 13.23 -20.68 -9.29
CA GLY A 119 13.20 -22.01 -8.64
C GLY A 119 12.42 -22.11 -7.32
N ALA A 120 11.79 -21.03 -6.85
CA ALA A 120 10.94 -21.09 -5.65
C ALA A 120 9.59 -21.79 -5.90
N TYR A 121 9.20 -22.03 -7.16
CA TYR A 121 7.98 -22.76 -7.51
C TYR A 121 7.93 -24.17 -6.93
N GLU A 122 9.05 -24.90 -6.98
CA GLU A 122 9.12 -26.28 -6.49
C GLU A 122 8.86 -26.36 -4.99
N TRP A 123 9.23 -25.29 -4.26
CA TRP A 123 9.03 -25.16 -2.82
C TRP A 123 7.58 -24.88 -2.44
N LEU A 124 6.93 -23.94 -3.14
CA LEU A 124 5.53 -23.55 -2.90
C LEU A 124 4.54 -24.64 -3.34
N LEU A 125 4.90 -25.46 -4.32
CA LEU A 125 4.08 -26.55 -4.83
C LEU A 125 4.30 -27.87 -4.08
N ASN A 126 5.27 -27.95 -3.16
CA ASN A 126 5.48 -29.16 -2.37
C ASN A 126 4.58 -29.14 -1.11
N PRO A 127 3.44 -29.89 -1.13
CA PRO A 127 2.46 -29.86 -0.05
C PRO A 127 3.02 -30.36 1.28
N LEU A 128 4.09 -31.17 1.27
CA LEU A 128 4.75 -31.65 2.48
C LEU A 128 5.51 -30.54 3.21
N LEU A 129 6.03 -29.55 2.49
CA LEU A 129 6.72 -28.41 3.08
C LEU A 129 5.74 -27.35 3.63
N LEU A 130 4.61 -27.14 2.95
CA LEU A 130 3.52 -26.31 3.49
C LEU A 130 2.98 -26.88 4.81
N PHE A 131 2.89 -28.20 4.95
CA PHE A 131 2.44 -28.85 6.19
C PHE A 131 3.46 -28.72 7.32
N ALA A 132 4.76 -28.75 7.02
CA ALA A 132 5.84 -28.60 8.00
C ALA A 132 5.99 -27.15 8.54
N ILE A 133 5.53 -26.15 7.81
CA ILE A 133 5.54 -24.75 8.24
C ILE A 133 4.30 -24.42 9.07
N LEU A 134 3.20 -25.17 8.90
CA LEU A 134 1.93 -24.98 9.59
C LEU A 134 1.79 -25.78 10.90
N LEU A 135 2.73 -26.67 11.20
CA LEU A 135 2.86 -27.44 12.45
C LEU A 135 3.99 -26.91 13.31
#